data_864131c4809acfb659dd1d972db8d0d5
#
_entry.id   864131c4809acfb659dd1d972db8d0d5
#
_cell.length_a   1.000
_cell.length_b   1.000
_cell.length_c   1.000
_cell.angle_alpha   90.00
_cell.angle_beta   90.00
_cell.angle_gamma   90.00
#
_symmetry.space_group_name_H-M   'P 1'
#
loop_
_entity.id
_entity.type
_entity.pdbx_description
1 polymer ?
#
loop_
_entity_poly.entity_id
_entity_poly.type
_entity_poly.pdbx_seq_one_letter_code
_entity_poly.pdbx_strand_id
1 'polypeptide(L)'
;TKDYYKDDELFDDSDKIKIKQASFEAIVEELEKYNLSDTSDDVKGIAFEEFLGRTFRGDLGQFFTPRTVVDFIIKVLDPQEGETICDPACGSGGFLIGAFEYVRNKIEEDLQAERVKIRKKYKSEYYENLSKKEQEKADEELNKIFSKLNTELDSKNKNGRLGKLSFDCIFGTDANPRMARTAKMNMIMHGDGHGGVHHHDGLLNVN
;
A
#
# COMPACT_ATOMS: atom_id res chain seq x y z
N THR A 1 18.67 -2.73 2.93
CA THR A 1 17.31 -2.55 3.51
C THR A 1 17.24 -1.25 4.29
N LYS A 2 18.17 -0.98 5.25
CA LYS A 2 18.22 0.27 6.02
C LYS A 2 18.33 1.51 5.11
N ASP A 3 19.17 1.47 4.08
CA ASP A 3 19.35 2.61 3.16
C ASP A 3 18.11 2.88 2.31
N TYR A 4 17.30 1.85 2.02
CA TYR A 4 16.08 1.97 1.23
C TYR A 4 14.93 2.62 2.03
N TYR A 5 14.82 2.31 3.32
CA TYR A 5 13.76 2.81 4.23
C TYR A 5 14.27 3.86 5.22
N LYS A 6 15.35 4.54 4.90
CA LYS A 6 16.01 5.49 5.81
C LYS A 6 15.12 6.66 6.20
N ASP A 7 14.32 7.14 5.26
CA ASP A 7 13.43 8.30 5.47
C ASP A 7 12.13 7.92 6.19
N ASP A 8 11.84 6.61 6.33
CA ASP A 8 10.59 6.12 6.94
C ASP A 8 10.71 5.84 8.44
N GLU A 9 11.87 6.10 9.05
CA GLU A 9 12.14 5.85 10.48
C GLU A 9 11.83 4.41 10.95
N LEU A 10 11.87 3.45 10.01
CA LEU A 10 11.55 2.06 10.30
C LEU A 10 12.65 1.35 11.07
N PHE A 11 13.91 1.69 10.79
CA PHE A 11 15.07 1.03 11.33
C PHE A 11 16.06 2.03 11.92
N ASP A 12 16.46 1.80 13.17
CA ASP A 12 17.56 2.48 13.80
C ASP A 12 18.91 1.89 13.39
N ASP A 13 19.99 2.67 13.46
CA ASP A 13 21.34 2.18 13.17
C ASP A 13 21.79 1.04 14.13
N SER A 14 21.19 1.01 15.32
CA SER A 14 21.42 -0.04 16.33
C SER A 14 20.60 -1.32 16.09
N ASP A 15 19.61 -1.30 15.20
CA ASP A 15 18.75 -2.46 14.97
C ASP A 15 19.55 -3.64 14.38
N LYS A 16 19.41 -4.78 15.02
CA LYS A 16 20.05 -6.04 14.63
C LYS A 16 19.04 -7.18 14.67
N ILE A 17 19.16 -8.11 13.74
CA ILE A 17 18.42 -9.36 13.78
C ILE A 17 18.93 -10.19 14.96
N LYS A 18 18.07 -10.39 15.98
CA LYS A 18 18.38 -11.12 17.22
C LYS A 18 17.73 -12.49 17.22
N ILE A 19 18.07 -13.33 16.23
CA ILE A 19 17.60 -14.70 16.17
C ILE A 19 18.80 -15.66 16.14
N LYS A 20 18.58 -16.92 16.53
CA LYS A 20 19.63 -17.95 16.43
C LYS A 20 19.97 -18.20 14.98
N GLN A 21 21.25 -18.45 14.69
CA GLN A 21 21.72 -18.70 13.32
C GLN A 21 20.94 -19.84 12.64
N ALA A 22 20.73 -20.97 13.31
CA ALA A 22 19.95 -22.08 12.77
C ALA A 22 18.50 -21.69 12.39
N SER A 23 17.88 -20.79 13.17
CA SER A 23 16.53 -20.28 12.83
C SER A 23 16.57 -19.35 11.64
N PHE A 24 17.63 -18.57 11.50
CA PHE A 24 17.82 -17.69 10.33
C PHE A 24 18.02 -18.52 9.06
N GLU A 25 18.88 -19.53 9.12
CA GLU A 25 19.15 -20.45 8.00
C GLU A 25 17.86 -21.16 7.55
N ALA A 26 17.06 -21.68 8.50
CA ALA A 26 15.80 -22.33 8.17
C ALA A 26 14.78 -21.38 7.52
N ILE A 27 14.71 -20.11 7.97
CA ILE A 27 13.84 -19.10 7.35
C ILE A 27 14.31 -18.79 5.92
N VAL A 28 15.63 -18.63 5.72
CA VAL A 28 16.19 -18.36 4.39
C VAL A 28 15.89 -19.53 3.44
N GLU A 29 16.12 -20.78 3.88
CA GLU A 29 15.87 -22.00 3.10
C GLU A 29 14.39 -22.12 2.66
N GLU A 30 13.45 -21.68 3.51
CA GLU A 30 12.02 -21.66 3.14
C GLU A 30 11.67 -20.52 2.19
N LEU A 31 12.21 -19.32 2.40
CA LEU A 31 11.83 -18.13 1.64
C LEU A 31 12.55 -18.02 0.29
N GLU A 32 13.79 -18.56 0.14
CA GLU A 32 14.55 -18.48 -1.11
C GLU A 32 13.90 -19.19 -2.29
N LYS A 33 12.94 -20.08 -2.02
CA LYS A 33 12.13 -20.79 -3.02
C LYS A 33 11.16 -19.87 -3.76
N TYR A 34 10.91 -18.68 -3.24
CA TYR A 34 9.92 -17.74 -3.75
C TYR A 34 10.56 -16.42 -4.14
N ASN A 35 10.11 -15.83 -5.24
CA ASN A 35 10.49 -14.48 -5.60
C ASN A 35 9.58 -13.48 -4.87
N LEU A 36 9.97 -13.08 -3.67
CA LEU A 36 9.17 -12.16 -2.84
C LEU A 36 9.07 -10.76 -3.46
N SER A 37 9.97 -10.37 -4.35
CA SER A 37 9.91 -9.08 -5.05
C SER A 37 8.76 -9.02 -6.05
N ASP A 38 8.46 -10.15 -6.70
CA ASP A 38 7.37 -10.27 -7.69
C ASP A 38 6.02 -10.66 -7.06
N THR A 39 6.00 -10.93 -5.74
CA THR A 39 4.76 -11.21 -5.01
C THR A 39 3.96 -9.92 -4.87
N SER A 40 2.65 -9.95 -5.13
CA SER A 40 1.78 -8.79 -4.97
C SER A 40 1.78 -8.27 -3.54
N ASP A 41 1.58 -6.96 -3.37
CA ASP A 41 1.54 -6.33 -2.06
C ASP A 41 0.39 -6.87 -1.20
N ASP A 42 -0.74 -7.23 -1.82
CA ASP A 42 -1.87 -7.86 -1.11
C ASP A 42 -1.47 -9.18 -0.44
N VAL A 43 -0.70 -10.04 -1.13
CA VAL A 43 -0.22 -11.31 -0.54
C VAL A 43 0.79 -11.05 0.57
N LYS A 44 1.70 -10.11 0.39
CA LYS A 44 2.67 -9.71 1.42
C LYS A 44 1.96 -9.17 2.66
N GLY A 45 0.98 -8.30 2.48
CA GLY A 45 0.18 -7.71 3.54
C GLY A 45 -0.59 -8.76 4.34
N ILE A 46 -1.31 -9.66 3.68
CA ILE A 46 -2.05 -10.76 4.32
C ILE A 46 -1.10 -11.66 5.14
N ALA A 47 0.06 -12.02 4.58
CA ALA A 47 1.05 -12.83 5.28
C ALA A 47 1.59 -12.11 6.52
N PHE A 48 1.81 -10.81 6.44
CA PHE A 48 2.28 -9.99 7.54
C PHE A 48 1.21 -9.85 8.65
N GLU A 49 -0.05 -9.62 8.29
CA GLU A 49 -1.15 -9.58 9.25
C GLU A 49 -1.36 -10.92 9.99
N GLU A 50 -1.24 -12.04 9.29
CA GLU A 50 -1.33 -13.37 9.89
C GLU A 50 -0.19 -13.60 10.90
N PHE A 51 1.01 -13.17 10.55
CA PHE A 51 2.17 -13.21 11.46
C PHE A 51 1.96 -12.32 12.69
N LEU A 52 1.49 -11.09 12.51
CA LEU A 52 1.19 -10.17 13.59
C LEU A 52 0.11 -10.73 14.52
N GLY A 53 -0.97 -11.24 13.95
CA GLY A 53 -2.09 -11.80 14.72
C GLY A 53 -1.66 -12.92 15.66
N ARG A 54 -0.69 -13.73 15.31
CA ARG A 54 -0.11 -14.78 16.17
C ARG A 54 0.84 -14.21 17.23
N THR A 55 1.67 -13.25 16.85
CA THR A 55 2.73 -12.71 17.72
C THR A 55 2.18 -11.78 18.80
N PHE A 56 1.17 -10.97 18.51
CA PHE A 56 0.69 -9.92 19.42
C PHE A 56 -0.50 -10.31 20.28
N ARG A 57 -1.25 -11.36 19.94
CA ARG A 57 -2.39 -11.83 20.77
C ARG A 57 -1.97 -12.34 22.15
N GLY A 58 -0.71 -12.76 22.32
CA GLY A 58 -0.22 -13.35 23.57
C GLY A 58 0.52 -12.39 24.51
N ASP A 59 1.37 -11.53 24.01
CA ASP A 59 2.38 -10.83 24.81
C ASP A 59 2.03 -9.40 25.21
N LEU A 60 1.10 -8.72 24.51
CA LEU A 60 0.84 -7.29 24.70
C LEU A 60 -0.60 -6.96 25.13
N GLY A 61 -1.50 -7.96 25.24
CA GLY A 61 -2.90 -7.69 25.57
C GLY A 61 -3.59 -6.79 24.53
N GLN A 62 -3.06 -6.72 23.33
CA GLN A 62 -3.61 -5.92 22.24
C GLN A 62 -4.76 -6.67 21.58
N PHE A 63 -5.90 -6.03 21.47
CA PHE A 63 -7.05 -6.54 20.75
C PHE A 63 -7.15 -5.79 19.41
N PHE A 64 -6.99 -6.54 18.33
CA PHE A 64 -7.20 -5.99 17.00
C PHE A 64 -8.68 -6.02 16.62
N THR A 65 -9.18 -4.95 16.05
CA THR A 65 -10.53 -4.91 15.49
C THR A 65 -10.65 -5.97 14.38
N PRO A 66 -11.65 -6.87 14.44
CA PRO A 66 -11.84 -7.86 13.38
C PRO A 66 -11.96 -7.20 12.00
N ARG A 67 -11.30 -7.79 10.99
CA ARG A 67 -11.27 -7.24 9.62
C ARG A 67 -12.68 -6.96 9.07
N THR A 68 -13.63 -7.87 9.34
CA THR A 68 -15.03 -7.70 8.91
C THR A 68 -15.70 -6.46 9.49
N VAL A 69 -15.32 -6.03 10.70
CA VAL A 69 -15.84 -4.81 11.33
C VAL A 69 -15.18 -3.59 10.69
N VAL A 70 -13.87 -3.64 10.46
CA VAL A 70 -13.14 -2.58 9.73
C VAL A 70 -13.77 -2.38 8.36
N ASP A 71 -13.92 -3.44 7.57
CA ASP A 71 -14.51 -3.40 6.23
C ASP A 71 -15.92 -2.83 6.22
N PHE A 72 -16.73 -3.20 7.21
CA PHE A 72 -18.08 -2.65 7.36
C PHE A 72 -18.06 -1.14 7.61
N ILE A 73 -17.23 -0.69 8.55
CA ILE A 73 -17.12 0.73 8.90
C ILE A 73 -16.60 1.55 7.71
N ILE A 74 -15.55 1.08 7.03
CA ILE A 74 -14.99 1.74 5.85
C ILE A 74 -16.05 1.85 4.73
N LYS A 75 -16.81 0.79 4.47
CA LYS A 75 -17.89 0.83 3.47
C LYS A 75 -19.01 1.79 3.83
N VAL A 76 -19.35 1.92 5.12
CA VAL A 76 -20.39 2.89 5.58
C VAL A 76 -19.89 4.32 5.47
N LEU A 77 -18.62 4.58 5.79
CA LEU A 77 -18.00 5.89 5.67
C LEU A 77 -17.76 6.30 4.22
N ASP A 78 -17.55 5.31 3.34
CA ASP A 78 -17.34 5.48 1.91
C ASP A 78 -16.29 6.55 1.56
N PRO A 79 -15.05 6.48 2.10
CA PRO A 79 -14.05 7.49 1.89
C PRO A 79 -13.75 7.67 0.39
N GLN A 80 -13.59 8.95 -0.01
CA GLN A 80 -13.34 9.33 -1.39
C GLN A 80 -11.89 9.72 -1.59
N GLU A 81 -11.43 9.65 -2.85
CA GLU A 81 -10.10 10.14 -3.24
C GLU A 81 -9.95 11.63 -2.89
N GLY A 82 -8.83 11.98 -2.25
CA GLY A 82 -8.53 13.33 -1.79
C GLY A 82 -9.05 13.68 -0.40
N GLU A 83 -9.83 12.81 0.24
CA GLU A 83 -10.22 12.97 1.64
C GLU A 83 -9.09 12.53 2.58
N THR A 84 -8.91 13.29 3.67
CA THR A 84 -7.90 12.98 4.68
C THR A 84 -8.50 12.06 5.74
N ILE A 85 -7.81 10.96 6.00
CA ILE A 85 -8.16 9.95 6.99
C ILE A 85 -7.07 9.93 8.05
N CYS A 86 -7.46 10.03 9.32
CA CYS A 86 -6.54 9.99 10.44
C CYS A 86 -7.04 9.03 11.51
N ASP A 87 -6.15 8.12 11.94
CA ASP A 87 -6.40 7.26 13.11
C ASP A 87 -5.42 7.63 14.23
N PRO A 88 -5.92 8.29 15.31
CA PRO A 88 -5.07 8.78 16.41
C PRO A 88 -4.58 7.69 17.37
N ALA A 89 -5.04 6.44 17.22
CA ALA A 89 -4.68 5.29 18.04
C ALA A 89 -4.64 4.01 17.19
N CYS A 90 -3.85 4.06 16.11
CA CYS A 90 -3.98 3.15 14.97
C CYS A 90 -3.60 1.68 15.26
N GLY A 91 -2.99 1.37 16.40
CA GLY A 91 -2.57 0.01 16.71
C GLY A 91 -1.62 -0.55 15.63
N SER A 92 -2.03 -1.64 14.99
CA SER A 92 -1.32 -2.23 13.84
C SER A 92 -1.68 -1.61 12.48
N GLY A 93 -2.51 -0.59 12.45
CA GLY A 93 -2.93 0.11 11.23
C GLY A 93 -4.13 -0.48 10.50
N GLY A 94 -4.93 -1.33 11.15
CA GLY A 94 -6.02 -2.05 10.48
C GLY A 94 -7.03 -1.15 9.78
N PHE A 95 -7.47 -0.04 10.40
CA PHE A 95 -8.36 0.94 9.77
C PHE A 95 -7.68 1.72 8.64
N LEU A 96 -6.42 2.09 8.83
CA LEU A 96 -5.65 2.82 7.81
C LEU A 96 -5.47 1.98 6.55
N ILE A 97 -5.12 0.70 6.72
CA ILE A 97 -5.01 -0.26 5.61
C ILE A 97 -6.35 -0.42 4.91
N GLY A 98 -7.43 -0.67 5.67
CA GLY A 98 -8.76 -0.83 5.09
C GLY A 98 -9.20 0.40 4.28
N ALA A 99 -8.94 1.60 4.79
CA ALA A 99 -9.25 2.84 4.08
C ALA A 99 -8.38 3.02 2.83
N PHE A 100 -7.07 2.79 2.95
CA PHE A 100 -6.13 2.86 1.83
C PHE A 100 -6.54 1.90 0.70
N GLU A 101 -6.74 0.62 1.01
CA GLU A 101 -7.15 -0.39 0.03
C GLU A 101 -8.50 -0.05 -0.62
N TYR A 102 -9.45 0.45 0.16
CA TYR A 102 -10.77 0.82 -0.35
C TYR A 102 -10.70 1.95 -1.39
N VAL A 103 -9.96 3.02 -1.09
CA VAL A 103 -9.77 4.15 -2.03
C VAL A 103 -8.89 3.74 -3.21
N ARG A 104 -7.81 2.97 -2.97
CA ARG A 104 -6.96 2.41 -4.03
C ARG A 104 -7.78 1.62 -5.05
N ASN A 105 -8.65 0.73 -4.60
CA ASN A 105 -9.50 -0.07 -5.48
C ASN A 105 -10.40 0.81 -6.35
N LYS A 106 -10.98 1.89 -5.81
CA LYS A 106 -11.76 2.86 -6.60
C LYS A 106 -10.91 3.54 -7.67
N ILE A 107 -9.68 3.94 -7.34
CA ILE A 107 -8.73 4.55 -8.29
C ILE A 107 -8.41 3.55 -9.42
N GLU A 108 -8.13 2.29 -9.08
CA GLU A 108 -7.83 1.22 -10.03
C GLU A 108 -9.01 0.93 -10.97
N GLU A 109 -10.22 0.85 -10.43
CA GLU A 109 -11.46 0.65 -11.21
C GLU A 109 -11.69 1.80 -12.19
N ASP A 110 -11.52 3.05 -11.75
CA ASP A 110 -11.68 4.24 -12.58
C ASP A 110 -10.64 4.28 -13.71
N LEU A 111 -9.36 4.04 -13.41
CA LEU A 111 -8.30 3.98 -14.42
C LEU A 111 -8.51 2.82 -15.40
N GLN A 112 -9.02 1.69 -14.94
CA GLN A 112 -9.37 0.57 -15.82
C GLN A 112 -10.53 0.92 -16.76
N ALA A 113 -11.56 1.60 -16.25
CA ALA A 113 -12.67 2.09 -17.07
C ALA A 113 -12.18 3.09 -18.12
N GLU A 114 -11.25 3.98 -17.76
CA GLU A 114 -10.63 4.92 -18.68
C GLU A 114 -9.82 4.20 -19.76
N ARG A 115 -9.01 3.20 -19.40
CA ARG A 115 -8.28 2.35 -20.38
C ARG A 115 -9.20 1.69 -21.38
N VAL A 116 -10.34 1.16 -20.92
CA VAL A 116 -11.32 0.54 -21.81
C VAL A 116 -11.90 1.56 -22.79
N LYS A 117 -12.26 2.77 -22.34
CA LYS A 117 -12.76 3.87 -23.18
C LYS A 117 -11.73 4.27 -24.24
N ILE A 118 -10.47 4.47 -23.83
CA ILE A 118 -9.36 4.84 -24.71
C ILE A 118 -9.14 3.74 -25.76
N ARG A 119 -9.05 2.46 -25.33
CA ARG A 119 -8.86 1.33 -26.25
C ARG A 119 -9.98 1.23 -27.28
N LYS A 120 -11.24 1.42 -26.89
CA LYS A 120 -12.38 1.43 -27.82
C LYS A 120 -12.28 2.56 -28.84
N LYS A 121 -11.82 3.73 -28.42
CA LYS A 121 -11.63 4.88 -29.32
C LYS A 121 -10.52 4.61 -30.35
N TYR A 122 -9.39 4.03 -29.95
CA TYR A 122 -8.26 3.75 -30.84
C TYR A 122 -8.47 2.52 -31.72
N LYS A 123 -9.20 1.48 -31.28
CA LYS A 123 -9.50 0.26 -32.02
C LYS A 123 -10.95 0.27 -32.57
N SER A 124 -11.38 1.41 -33.12
CA SER A 124 -12.64 1.53 -33.84
C SER A 124 -12.50 0.96 -35.28
N GLU A 125 -13.62 0.82 -36.01
CA GLU A 125 -13.59 0.45 -37.43
C GLU A 125 -12.64 1.32 -38.26
N TYR A 126 -12.41 2.55 -37.84
CA TYR A 126 -11.42 3.44 -38.49
C TYR A 126 -9.99 2.90 -38.38
N TYR A 127 -9.61 2.29 -37.25
CA TYR A 127 -8.27 1.70 -37.06
C TYR A 127 -8.01 0.55 -38.05
N GLU A 128 -9.01 -0.30 -38.32
CA GLU A 128 -8.87 -1.42 -39.25
C GLU A 128 -8.65 -0.99 -40.70
N ASN A 129 -9.09 0.24 -41.03
CA ASN A 129 -8.92 0.84 -42.36
C ASN A 129 -7.63 1.64 -42.54
N LEU A 130 -6.81 1.78 -41.46
CA LEU A 130 -5.52 2.46 -41.52
C LEU A 130 -4.45 1.60 -42.21
N SER A 131 -3.50 2.25 -42.87
CA SER A 131 -2.28 1.60 -43.32
C SER A 131 -1.46 1.04 -42.12
N LYS A 132 -0.65 0.01 -42.35
CA LYS A 132 0.22 -0.57 -41.27
C LYS A 132 1.04 0.48 -40.55
N LYS A 133 1.61 1.46 -41.25
CA LYS A 133 2.41 2.54 -40.67
C LYS A 133 1.59 3.49 -39.77
N GLU A 134 0.33 3.71 -40.11
CA GLU A 134 -0.59 4.51 -39.28
C GLU A 134 -1.07 3.71 -38.06
N GLN A 135 -1.30 2.42 -38.20
CA GLN A 135 -1.60 1.53 -37.08
C GLN A 135 -0.45 1.47 -36.06
N GLU A 136 0.80 1.34 -36.53
CA GLU A 136 1.99 1.38 -35.68
C GLU A 136 2.09 2.69 -34.88
N LYS A 137 1.84 3.83 -35.51
CA LYS A 137 1.82 5.13 -34.83
C LYS A 137 0.71 5.23 -33.79
N ALA A 138 -0.49 4.76 -34.13
CA ALA A 138 -1.62 4.75 -33.19
C ALA A 138 -1.34 3.85 -31.98
N ASP A 139 -0.71 2.69 -32.20
CA ASP A 139 -0.31 1.78 -31.11
C ASP A 139 0.80 2.39 -30.23
N GLU A 140 1.76 3.10 -30.81
CA GLU A 140 2.77 3.84 -30.04
C GLU A 140 2.15 4.94 -29.16
N GLU A 141 1.19 5.70 -29.69
CA GLU A 141 0.46 6.72 -28.93
C GLU A 141 -0.36 6.09 -27.81
N LEU A 142 -1.06 5.00 -28.09
CA LEU A 142 -1.82 4.25 -27.09
C LEU A 142 -0.93 3.74 -25.95
N ASN A 143 0.24 3.20 -26.29
CA ASN A 143 1.21 2.74 -25.31
C ASN A 143 1.76 3.89 -24.43
N LYS A 144 1.99 5.09 -25.02
CA LYS A 144 2.39 6.28 -24.26
C LYS A 144 1.30 6.72 -23.28
N ILE A 145 0.04 6.69 -23.70
CA ILE A 145 -1.10 7.03 -22.83
C ILE A 145 -1.20 6.02 -21.69
N PHE A 146 -1.11 4.70 -21.97
CA PHE A 146 -1.17 3.67 -20.95
C PHE A 146 0.01 3.73 -19.97
N SER A 147 1.21 4.08 -20.45
CA SER A 147 2.36 4.32 -19.58
C SER A 147 2.11 5.47 -18.60
N LYS A 148 1.47 6.56 -19.04
CA LYS A 148 1.08 7.66 -18.14
C LYS A 148 0.03 7.21 -17.12
N LEU A 149 -1.00 6.45 -17.53
CA LEU A 149 -1.99 5.90 -16.59
C LEU A 149 -1.36 4.96 -15.57
N ASN A 150 -0.30 4.23 -15.95
CA ASN A 150 0.43 3.39 -15.00
C ASN A 150 1.14 4.21 -13.93
N THR A 151 1.62 5.42 -14.25
CA THR A 151 2.28 6.29 -13.25
C THR A 151 1.32 6.84 -12.21
N GLU A 152 0.01 6.83 -12.46
CA GLU A 152 -1.01 7.20 -11.48
C GLU A 152 -1.15 6.15 -10.35
N LEU A 153 -0.78 4.88 -10.62
CA LEU A 153 -0.80 3.77 -9.67
C LEU A 153 0.54 3.54 -8.96
N ASP A 154 1.52 4.38 -9.18
CA ASP A 154 2.79 4.30 -8.47
C ASP A 154 2.71 5.08 -7.16
N SER A 155 2.66 4.37 -6.02
CA SER A 155 2.60 4.98 -4.69
C SER A 155 3.81 5.86 -4.35
N LYS A 156 4.94 5.70 -5.04
CA LYS A 156 6.14 6.53 -4.89
C LYS A 156 6.07 7.82 -5.71
N ASN A 157 5.20 7.88 -6.70
CA ASN A 157 4.97 9.09 -7.50
C ASN A 157 4.02 10.04 -6.77
N LYS A 158 4.56 10.96 -5.98
CA LYS A 158 3.79 11.95 -5.20
C LYS A 158 2.77 12.77 -6.01
N ASN A 159 2.95 12.87 -7.32
CA ASN A 159 2.03 13.58 -8.21
C ASN A 159 0.94 12.67 -8.79
N GLY A 160 1.10 11.35 -8.71
CA GLY A 160 0.11 10.36 -9.12
C GLY A 160 -1.04 10.24 -8.12
N ARG A 161 -2.15 9.66 -8.54
CA ARG A 161 -3.35 9.49 -7.70
C ARG A 161 -3.06 8.63 -6.47
N LEU A 162 -2.38 7.48 -6.65
CA LEU A 162 -2.04 6.60 -5.55
C LEU A 162 -0.98 7.23 -4.62
N GLY A 163 0.01 7.94 -5.17
CA GLY A 163 0.99 8.65 -4.38
C GLY A 163 0.34 9.75 -3.52
N LYS A 164 -0.61 10.51 -4.05
CA LYS A 164 -1.37 11.49 -3.25
C LYS A 164 -2.17 10.83 -2.14
N LEU A 165 -2.80 9.70 -2.41
CA LEU A 165 -3.48 8.93 -1.36
C LEU A 165 -2.52 8.58 -0.23
N SER A 166 -1.33 8.07 -0.54
CA SER A 166 -0.32 7.68 0.43
C SER A 166 0.26 8.86 1.22
N PHE A 167 0.67 9.94 0.51
CA PHE A 167 1.41 11.04 1.13
C PHE A 167 0.54 12.11 1.76
N ASP A 168 -0.66 12.34 1.20
CA ASP A 168 -1.48 13.50 1.55
C ASP A 168 -2.79 13.14 2.24
N CYS A 169 -3.18 11.85 2.25
CA CYS A 169 -4.53 11.46 2.69
C CYS A 169 -4.55 10.50 3.88
N ILE A 170 -3.55 9.63 4.07
CA ILE A 170 -3.57 8.59 5.10
C ILE A 170 -2.56 8.91 6.21
N PHE A 171 -3.08 9.11 7.43
CA PHE A 171 -2.27 9.45 8.59
C PHE A 171 -2.68 8.62 9.80
N GLY A 172 -1.70 8.23 10.61
CA GLY A 172 -1.95 7.52 11.86
C GLY A 172 -0.94 7.85 12.93
N THR A 173 -1.36 7.73 14.18
CA THR A 173 -0.46 7.80 15.33
C THR A 173 -0.74 6.66 16.30
N ASP A 174 0.28 6.27 17.05
CA ASP A 174 0.11 5.42 18.22
C ASP A 174 1.09 5.82 19.31
N ALA A 175 0.63 5.87 20.56
CA ALA A 175 1.45 6.22 21.72
C ALA A 175 2.48 5.14 22.06
N ASN A 176 2.27 3.90 21.61
CA ASN A 176 3.24 2.83 21.73
C ASN A 176 4.18 2.80 20.53
N PRO A 177 5.49 3.08 20.71
CA PRO A 177 6.44 3.17 19.60
C PRO A 177 6.57 1.87 18.81
N ARG A 178 6.34 0.72 19.47
CA ARG A 178 6.34 -0.58 18.80
C ARG A 178 5.13 -0.73 17.87
N MET A 179 3.95 -0.28 18.32
CA MET A 179 2.74 -0.33 17.52
C MET A 179 2.81 0.63 16.32
N ALA A 180 3.25 1.86 16.53
CA ALA A 180 3.46 2.82 15.45
C ALA A 180 4.41 2.27 14.36
N ARG A 181 5.54 1.66 14.76
CA ARG A 181 6.48 1.02 13.83
C ARG A 181 5.87 -0.18 13.12
N THR A 182 5.07 -0.97 13.85
CA THR A 182 4.36 -2.13 13.27
C THR A 182 3.31 -1.68 12.25
N ALA A 183 2.51 -0.65 12.57
CA ALA A 183 1.53 -0.09 11.65
C ALA A 183 2.19 0.48 10.39
N LYS A 184 3.29 1.23 10.56
CA LYS A 184 4.07 1.75 9.43
C LYS A 184 4.56 0.62 8.51
N MET A 185 5.14 -0.44 9.06
CA MET A 185 5.56 -1.61 8.29
C MET A 185 4.37 -2.27 7.59
N ASN A 186 3.24 -2.40 8.29
CA ASN A 186 2.04 -3.02 7.75
C ASN A 186 1.48 -2.22 6.56
N MET A 187 1.40 -0.90 6.66
CA MET A 187 1.02 0.00 5.55
C MET A 187 1.93 -0.19 4.33
N ILE A 188 3.25 -0.21 4.53
CA ILE A 188 4.22 -0.42 3.46
C ILE A 188 4.04 -1.80 2.80
N MET A 189 3.77 -2.85 3.58
CA MET A 189 3.54 -4.20 3.06
C MET A 189 2.25 -4.29 2.24
N HIS A 190 1.26 -3.43 2.50
CA HIS A 190 0.03 -3.28 1.72
C HIS A 190 0.14 -2.31 0.53
N GLY A 191 1.36 -1.82 0.23
CA GLY A 191 1.63 -1.03 -0.97
C GLY A 191 1.45 0.48 -0.80
N ASP A 192 1.24 0.97 0.42
CA ASP A 192 1.20 2.41 0.70
C ASP A 192 2.53 3.10 0.31
N GLY A 193 3.65 2.42 0.50
CA GLY A 193 4.97 2.90 0.07
C GLY A 193 5.58 4.01 0.91
N HIS A 194 4.78 4.72 1.72
CA HIS A 194 5.23 5.85 2.55
C HIS A 194 5.05 5.58 4.05
N GLY A 195 3.93 4.95 4.45
CA GLY A 195 3.64 4.67 5.85
C GLY A 195 3.48 5.93 6.69
N GLY A 196 2.49 6.78 6.41
CA GLY A 196 2.17 8.03 7.12
C GLY A 196 1.79 7.86 8.59
N VAL A 197 2.44 6.93 9.29
CA VAL A 197 2.20 6.61 10.70
C VAL A 197 3.36 7.11 11.54
N HIS A 198 3.04 7.76 12.66
CA HIS A 198 4.02 8.38 13.55
C HIS A 198 3.84 7.90 15.00
N HIS A 199 4.95 7.77 15.72
CA HIS A 199 4.92 7.55 17.16
C HIS A 199 4.54 8.86 17.84
N HIS A 200 3.30 8.96 18.29
CA HIS A 200 2.78 10.12 19.00
C HIS A 200 1.53 9.74 19.80
N ASP A 201 1.30 10.42 20.92
CA ASP A 201 0.00 10.36 21.60
C ASP A 201 -1.00 11.24 20.85
N GLY A 202 -1.89 10.59 20.10
CA GLY A 202 -2.88 11.26 19.24
C GLY A 202 -3.92 12.10 19.98
N LEU A 203 -3.95 12.01 21.33
CA LEU A 203 -4.82 12.83 22.19
C LEU A 203 -4.12 14.10 22.69
N LEU A 204 -2.81 14.18 22.53
CA LEU A 204 -2.03 15.36 22.94
C LEU A 204 -1.94 16.35 21.79
N ASN A 205 -2.33 17.59 22.06
CA ASN A 205 -2.13 18.69 21.12
C ASN A 205 -0.65 19.08 21.12
N VAL A 206 0.04 18.93 19.98
CA VAL A 206 1.42 19.39 19.81
C VAL A 206 1.35 20.81 19.27
N ASN A 207 1.69 21.76 20.14
CA ASN A 207 1.90 23.15 19.73
C ASN A 207 3.31 23.32 19.19
#